data_aadab840c62d4cf3964f79e4e5ff51e6
#
_entry.id   aadab840c62d4cf3964f79e4e5ff51e6
#
_cell.length_a   1.000
_cell.length_b   1.000
_cell.length_c   1.000
_cell.angle_alpha   90.00
_cell.angle_beta   90.00
_cell.angle_gamma   90.00
#
_symmetry.space_group_name_H-M   'P 1'
#
loop_
_entity.id
_entity.type
_entity.pdbx_description
1 polymer ?
#
loop_
_entity_poly.entity_id
_entity_poly.type
_entity_poly.pdbx_seq_one_letter_code
_entity_poly.pdbx_strand_id
1 'polypeptide(L)'
;NNYYRYNFGAGAFDDITPNGGERHHFVSQSALSENGYSTKTAYSIRMMTADHRNTGSYGNQNYVKQESALLKNRQYEDLLQKEVNDFKAKRDCDGIERNLQLKYHMEIITCLVEYEKLFGIA
;
A
#
# COMPACT_ATOMS: atom_id res chain seq x y z
N ASN A 1 -3.68 -10.13 18.49
CA ASN A 1 -2.83 -10.09 19.66
C ASN A 1 -1.56 -9.28 19.39
N ASN A 2 -0.76 -9.06 20.41
CA ASN A 2 0.43 -8.20 20.30
C ASN A 2 1.48 -8.73 19.35
N TYR A 3 1.70 -10.03 19.31
CA TYR A 3 2.65 -10.65 18.39
C TYR A 3 2.25 -10.40 16.93
N TYR A 4 0.99 -10.56 16.64
CA TYR A 4 0.42 -10.37 15.32
C TYR A 4 0.66 -8.94 14.82
N ARG A 5 0.36 -7.93 15.65
CA ARG A 5 0.56 -6.52 15.28
C ARG A 5 2.03 -6.15 15.24
N TYR A 6 2.84 -6.79 16.05
CA TYR A 6 4.25 -6.44 16.19
C TYR A 6 5.04 -6.60 14.88
N ASN A 7 4.65 -7.55 14.05
CA ASN A 7 5.35 -7.84 12.81
C ASN A 7 4.96 -6.93 11.65
N PHE A 8 3.94 -6.07 11.85
CA PHE A 8 3.53 -5.14 10.82
C PHE A 8 4.33 -3.84 10.95
N GLY A 9 4.38 -3.08 9.86
CA GLY A 9 5.06 -1.79 9.89
C GLY A 9 4.92 -1.09 8.56
N ALA A 10 5.17 0.23 8.56
CA ALA A 10 5.19 1.04 7.36
C ALA A 10 6.45 1.91 7.37
N GLY A 11 7.00 2.14 6.19
CA GLY A 11 8.20 2.96 6.03
C GLY A 11 8.59 3.03 4.57
N ALA A 12 9.64 3.81 4.28
CA ALA A 12 10.23 3.82 2.95
C ALA A 12 10.64 2.40 2.58
N PHE A 13 10.42 2.01 1.33
CA PHE A 13 10.59 0.62 0.90
C PHE A 13 11.95 0.05 1.30
N ASP A 14 13.02 0.80 1.05
CA ASP A 14 14.38 0.33 1.34
C ASP A 14 14.72 0.34 2.83
N ASP A 15 13.92 1.03 3.66
CA ASP A 15 14.18 1.15 5.09
C ASP A 15 13.49 0.08 5.93
N ILE A 16 12.55 -0.65 5.36
CA ILE A 16 11.87 -1.73 6.08
C ILE A 16 12.28 -3.08 5.51
N THR A 17 12.33 -4.09 6.38
CA THR A 17 12.63 -5.45 5.96
C THR A 17 11.33 -6.24 5.79
N PRO A 18 11.31 -7.31 4.98
CA PRO A 18 10.12 -8.15 4.85
C PRO A 18 9.78 -8.93 6.13
N ASN A 19 10.77 -9.26 6.93
CA ASN A 19 10.62 -9.87 8.26
C ASN A 19 9.61 -11.04 8.28
N GLY A 20 9.75 -11.97 7.34
CA GLY A 20 8.86 -13.13 7.22
C GLY A 20 7.62 -12.90 6.40
N GLY A 21 7.36 -11.67 5.98
CA GLY A 21 6.26 -11.31 5.08
C GLY A 21 6.79 -10.74 3.77
N GLU A 22 6.07 -9.77 3.25
CA GLU A 22 6.46 -9.06 2.02
C GLU A 22 6.26 -7.56 2.21
N ARG A 23 7.09 -6.78 1.50
CA ARG A 23 6.96 -5.32 1.49
C ARG A 23 6.06 -4.93 0.33
N HIS A 24 4.97 -4.25 0.64
CA HIS A 24 3.97 -3.83 -0.33
C HIS A 24 4.03 -2.32 -0.52
N HIS A 25 4.38 -1.85 -1.72
CA HIS A 25 4.24 -0.43 -2.05
C HIS A 25 2.76 -0.06 -1.95
N PHE A 26 2.43 0.95 -1.15
CA PHE A 26 1.02 1.34 -0.97
C PHE A 26 0.39 1.78 -2.29
N VAL A 27 1.08 2.63 -3.04
CA VAL A 27 0.76 2.90 -4.45
C VAL A 27 1.64 1.97 -5.29
N SER A 28 1.10 1.38 -6.34
CA SER A 28 1.80 0.34 -7.08
C SER A 28 3.15 0.82 -7.62
N GLN A 29 4.14 -0.07 -7.55
CA GLN A 29 5.52 0.22 -7.93
C GLN A 29 5.62 0.72 -9.37
N SER A 30 4.96 0.05 -10.30
CA SER A 30 5.02 0.43 -11.72
C SER A 30 4.39 1.81 -11.96
N ALA A 31 3.28 2.12 -11.30
CA ALA A 31 2.65 3.44 -11.44
C ALA A 31 3.57 4.55 -10.96
N LEU A 32 4.23 4.34 -9.83
CA LEU A 32 5.21 5.30 -9.29
C LEU A 32 6.38 5.48 -10.26
N SER A 33 6.97 4.38 -10.70
CA SER A 33 8.13 4.40 -11.58
C SER A 33 7.82 5.08 -12.91
N GLU A 34 6.69 4.76 -13.52
CA GLU A 34 6.27 5.34 -14.80
C GLU A 34 6.05 6.85 -14.72
N ASN A 35 5.79 7.38 -13.54
CA ASN A 35 5.52 8.80 -13.32
C ASN A 35 6.66 9.53 -12.61
N GLY A 36 7.86 8.94 -12.60
CA GLY A 36 9.06 9.61 -12.13
C GLY A 36 9.29 9.60 -10.63
N TYR A 37 8.54 8.81 -9.89
CA TYR A 37 8.74 8.70 -8.43
C TYR A 37 9.69 7.55 -8.10
N SER A 38 10.49 7.75 -7.05
CA SER A 38 11.39 6.71 -6.57
C SER A 38 10.60 5.57 -5.90
N THR A 39 10.85 4.35 -6.33
CA THR A 39 10.25 3.18 -5.68
C THR A 39 11.02 2.76 -4.43
N LYS A 40 12.25 3.25 -4.26
CA LYS A 40 13.08 2.92 -3.11
C LYS A 40 12.68 3.67 -1.85
N THR A 41 12.22 4.91 -2.01
CA THR A 41 11.81 5.76 -0.88
C THR A 41 10.30 5.81 -0.70
N ALA A 42 9.53 5.23 -1.63
CA ALA A 42 8.09 5.22 -1.54
C ALA A 42 7.62 4.40 -0.33
N TYR A 43 6.67 4.96 0.40
CA TYR A 43 6.17 4.29 1.60
C TYR A 43 5.44 3.00 1.26
N SER A 44 5.74 2.00 2.05
CA SER A 44 5.32 0.62 1.85
C SER A 44 4.90 0.03 3.19
N ILE A 45 4.14 -1.05 3.13
CA ILE A 45 3.64 -1.74 4.31
C ILE A 45 4.26 -3.14 4.34
N ARG A 46 4.78 -3.52 5.51
CA ARG A 46 5.15 -4.93 5.75
C ARG A 46 3.87 -5.70 6.01
N MET A 47 3.56 -6.65 5.13
CA MET A 47 2.32 -7.42 5.17
C MET A 47 2.63 -8.91 5.24
N MET A 48 1.68 -9.66 5.79
CA MET A 48 1.69 -11.12 5.63
C MET A 48 1.64 -11.44 4.13
N THR A 49 2.39 -12.46 3.72
CA THR A 49 2.53 -12.80 2.31
C THR A 49 1.18 -12.99 1.61
N ALA A 50 0.26 -13.74 2.21
CA ALA A 50 -1.04 -14.00 1.60
C ALA A 50 -1.90 -12.73 1.50
N ASP A 51 -1.79 -11.82 2.47
CA ASP A 51 -2.49 -10.54 2.40
C ASP A 51 -1.95 -9.68 1.26
N HIS A 52 -0.63 -9.59 1.13
CA HIS A 52 0.00 -8.83 0.05
C HIS A 52 -0.46 -9.35 -1.31
N ARG A 53 -0.48 -10.65 -1.49
CA ARG A 53 -0.87 -11.26 -2.76
C ARG A 53 -2.36 -11.14 -3.05
N ASN A 54 -3.16 -10.73 -2.08
CA ASN A 54 -4.58 -10.44 -2.26
C ASN A 54 -4.86 -8.97 -2.56
N THR A 55 -3.86 -8.10 -2.53
CA THR A 55 -4.07 -6.69 -2.86
C THR A 55 -4.39 -6.52 -4.34
N GLY A 56 -5.14 -5.45 -4.66
CA GLY A 56 -5.62 -5.22 -6.03
C GLY A 56 -4.50 -5.06 -7.05
N SER A 57 -3.37 -4.48 -6.65
CA SER A 57 -2.24 -4.25 -7.57
C SER A 57 -1.39 -5.50 -7.81
N TYR A 58 -1.48 -6.52 -6.98
CA TYR A 58 -0.62 -7.67 -7.10
C TYR A 58 -0.96 -8.49 -8.34
N GLY A 59 -0.04 -8.51 -9.30
CA GLY A 59 -0.23 -9.28 -10.53
C GLY A 59 -1.38 -8.80 -11.42
N ASN A 60 -1.92 -7.59 -11.18
CA ASN A 60 -3.06 -7.06 -11.92
C ASN A 60 -2.67 -5.82 -12.70
N GLN A 61 -2.37 -6.00 -13.98
CA GLN A 61 -1.90 -4.92 -14.82
C GLN A 61 -2.96 -3.84 -15.08
N ASN A 62 -4.23 -4.21 -15.15
CA ASN A 62 -5.30 -3.22 -15.32
C ASN A 62 -5.39 -2.28 -14.12
N TYR A 63 -5.29 -2.82 -12.92
CA TYR A 63 -5.28 -2.03 -11.71
C TYR A 63 -4.09 -1.05 -11.70
N VAL A 64 -2.92 -1.54 -12.04
CA VAL A 64 -1.69 -0.72 -12.09
C VAL A 64 -1.82 0.39 -13.14
N LYS A 65 -2.39 0.09 -14.32
CA LYS A 65 -2.62 1.09 -15.36
C LYS A 65 -3.59 2.17 -14.91
N GLN A 66 -4.64 1.80 -14.17
CA GLN A 66 -5.57 2.78 -13.61
C GLN A 66 -4.87 3.71 -12.64
N GLU A 67 -4.02 3.16 -11.78
CA GLU A 67 -3.25 3.96 -10.84
C GLU A 67 -2.27 4.89 -11.56
N SER A 68 -1.59 4.39 -12.58
CA SER A 68 -0.67 5.21 -13.36
C SER A 68 -1.40 6.38 -14.04
N ALA A 69 -2.60 6.14 -14.57
CA ALA A 69 -3.41 7.18 -15.18
C ALA A 69 -3.84 8.25 -14.16
N LEU A 70 -4.29 7.82 -12.99
CA LEU A 70 -4.66 8.76 -11.92
C LEU A 70 -3.47 9.63 -11.53
N LEU A 71 -2.30 9.01 -11.38
CA LEU A 71 -1.08 9.70 -10.99
C LEU A 71 -0.63 10.70 -12.08
N LYS A 72 -0.68 10.28 -13.35
CA LYS A 72 -0.35 11.14 -14.48
C LYS A 72 -1.27 12.36 -14.55
N ASN A 73 -2.54 12.19 -14.25
CA ASN A 73 -3.54 13.26 -14.28
C ASN A 73 -3.59 14.06 -12.98
N ARG A 74 -2.67 13.82 -12.04
CA ARG A 74 -2.60 14.50 -10.76
C ARG A 74 -3.86 14.33 -9.91
N GLN A 75 -4.56 13.22 -10.09
CA GLN A 75 -5.73 12.84 -9.29
C GLN A 75 -5.26 12.07 -8.05
N TYR A 76 -4.51 12.76 -7.20
CA TYR A 76 -3.81 12.13 -6.07
C TYR A 76 -4.77 11.62 -5.01
N GLU A 77 -5.81 12.39 -4.70
CA GLU A 77 -6.79 11.96 -3.70
C GLU A 77 -7.57 10.73 -4.18
N ASP A 78 -7.93 10.70 -5.46
CA ASP A 78 -8.62 9.55 -6.05
C ASP A 78 -7.72 8.31 -6.02
N LEU A 79 -6.43 8.49 -6.29
CA LEU A 79 -5.45 7.41 -6.24
C LEU A 79 -5.37 6.82 -4.84
N LEU A 80 -5.21 7.66 -3.82
CA LEU A 80 -5.09 7.19 -2.44
C LEU A 80 -6.41 6.55 -1.98
N GLN A 81 -7.55 7.13 -2.36
CA GLN A 81 -8.85 6.55 -2.02
C GLN A 81 -9.04 5.17 -2.67
N LYS A 82 -8.54 5.01 -3.89
CA LYS A 82 -8.59 3.71 -4.58
C LYS A 82 -7.88 2.64 -3.77
N GLU A 83 -6.72 2.96 -3.21
CA GLU A 83 -5.98 2.00 -2.38
C GLU A 83 -6.72 1.70 -1.06
N VAL A 84 -7.26 2.71 -0.41
CA VAL A 84 -8.05 2.49 0.81
C VAL A 84 -9.26 1.62 0.52
N ASN A 85 -9.96 1.89 -0.59
CA ASN A 85 -11.12 1.09 -0.98
C ASN A 85 -10.74 -0.36 -1.29
N ASP A 86 -9.59 -0.57 -1.91
CA ASP A 86 -9.10 -1.92 -2.19
C ASP A 86 -8.85 -2.69 -0.89
N PHE A 87 -8.17 -2.08 0.07
CA PHE A 87 -7.93 -2.72 1.36
C PHE A 87 -9.23 -3.03 2.10
N LYS A 88 -10.23 -2.14 1.99
CA LYS A 88 -11.55 -2.38 2.59
C LYS A 88 -12.26 -3.57 1.97
N ALA A 89 -12.09 -3.76 0.67
CA ALA A 89 -12.81 -4.79 -0.08
C ALA A 89 -12.18 -6.19 0.07
N LYS A 90 -10.95 -6.28 0.59
CA LYS A 90 -10.22 -7.55 0.64
C LYS A 90 -10.27 -8.15 2.04
N ARG A 91 -10.60 -9.43 2.09
CA ARG A 91 -10.60 -10.18 3.33
C ARG A 91 -9.15 -10.47 3.76
N ASP A 92 -8.87 -10.37 5.05
CA ASP A 92 -7.55 -10.74 5.57
C ASP A 92 -7.37 -12.25 5.59
N CYS A 93 -6.13 -12.71 5.44
CA CYS A 93 -5.86 -14.13 5.20
C CYS A 93 -6.11 -15.03 6.41
N ASP A 94 -6.01 -14.48 7.62
CA ASP A 94 -6.22 -15.25 8.86
C ASP A 94 -7.59 -15.00 9.51
N GLY A 95 -8.37 -14.08 8.97
CA GLY A 95 -9.72 -13.81 9.44
C GLY A 95 -9.84 -13.10 10.78
N ILE A 96 -8.73 -12.62 11.34
CA ILE A 96 -8.74 -12.00 12.68
C ILE A 96 -9.43 -10.63 12.64
N GLU A 97 -9.14 -9.81 11.63
CA GLU A 97 -9.62 -8.43 11.55
C GLU A 97 -10.70 -8.23 10.48
N ARG A 98 -11.12 -9.25 9.79
CA ARG A 98 -12.14 -9.28 8.73
C ARG A 98 -11.67 -8.75 7.38
N ASN A 99 -11.01 -7.59 7.33
CA ASN A 99 -10.50 -7.05 6.06
C ASN A 99 -9.12 -6.42 6.25
N LEU A 100 -8.46 -6.11 5.13
CA LEU A 100 -7.10 -5.59 5.17
C LEU A 100 -7.03 -4.17 5.73
N GLN A 101 -8.08 -3.37 5.56
CA GLN A 101 -8.08 -2.01 6.09
C GLN A 101 -8.04 -2.01 7.62
N LEU A 102 -8.83 -2.86 8.25
CA LEU A 102 -8.81 -2.98 9.72
C LEU A 102 -7.49 -3.56 10.21
N LYS A 103 -7.00 -4.57 9.51
CA LYS A 103 -5.77 -5.26 9.90
C LYS A 103 -4.54 -4.36 9.84
N TYR A 104 -4.43 -3.55 8.78
CA TYR A 104 -3.27 -2.68 8.54
C TYR A 104 -3.60 -1.19 8.75
N HIS A 105 -4.55 -0.91 9.66
CA HIS A 105 -5.09 0.43 9.86
C HIS A 105 -4.01 1.48 10.14
N MET A 106 -3.11 1.20 11.08
CA MET A 106 -2.07 2.16 11.45
C MET A 106 -1.07 2.37 10.31
N GLU A 107 -0.74 1.30 9.60
CA GLU A 107 0.18 1.34 8.47
C GLU A 107 -0.40 2.14 7.31
N ILE A 108 -1.70 1.98 7.06
CA ILE A 108 -2.40 2.76 6.02
C ILE A 108 -2.36 4.24 6.36
N ILE A 109 -2.64 4.62 7.60
CA ILE A 109 -2.61 6.02 8.02
C ILE A 109 -1.22 6.61 7.80
N THR A 110 -0.19 5.89 8.19
CA THR A 110 1.19 6.32 7.97
C THR A 110 1.48 6.55 6.49
N CYS A 111 1.07 5.61 5.64
CA CYS A 111 1.25 5.76 4.20
C CYS A 111 0.49 6.96 3.64
N LEU A 112 -0.76 7.17 4.05
CA LEU A 112 -1.55 8.29 3.57
C LEU A 112 -0.86 9.62 3.89
N VAL A 113 -0.36 9.78 5.11
CA VAL A 113 0.36 11.00 5.50
C VAL A 113 1.57 11.22 4.60
N GLU A 114 2.37 10.18 4.37
CA GLU A 114 3.59 10.31 3.59
C GLU A 114 3.32 10.52 2.11
N TYR A 115 2.32 9.86 1.54
CA TYR A 115 1.96 10.08 0.13
C TYR A 115 1.34 11.46 -0.09
N GLU A 116 0.56 11.98 0.87
CA GLU A 116 0.05 13.34 0.77
C GLU A 116 1.19 14.36 0.73
N LYS A 117 2.23 14.15 1.53
CA LYS A 117 3.44 14.99 1.47
C LYS A 117 4.15 14.85 0.13
N LEU A 118 4.32 13.62 -0.33
CA LEU A 118 5.02 13.35 -1.60
C LEU A 118 4.32 14.02 -2.78
N PHE A 119 2.99 14.00 -2.78
CA PHE A 119 2.19 14.56 -3.86
C PHE A 119 1.88 16.05 -3.67
N GLY A 120 2.27 16.64 -2.53
CA GLY A 120 2.07 18.07 -2.27
C GLY A 120 0.62 18.45 -1.98
N ILE A 121 -0.18 17.55 -1.44
CA ILE A 121 -1.58 17.80 -1.08
C ILE A 121 -1.83 17.75 0.42
N ALA A 122 -0.78 17.72 1.20
CA ALA A 122 -0.90 17.69 2.67
C ALA A 122 -1.35 19.05 3.21
#